data_f3156e85b77d286d411dded432d11b9d
#
_entry.id   f3156e85b77d286d411dded432d11b9d
#
_cell.length_a   1.000
_cell.length_b   1.000
_cell.length_c   1.000
_cell.angle_alpha   90.00
_cell.angle_beta   90.00
_cell.angle_gamma   90.00
#
_symmetry.space_group_name_H-M   'P 1'
#
loop_
_entity.id
_entity.type
_entity.pdbx_description
1 polymer ?
#
loop_
_entity_poly.entity_id
_entity_poly.type
_entity_poly.pdbx_seq_one_letter_code
_entity_poly.pdbx_strand_id
1 'polypeptide(L)'
;MNILSLVQTALELGLICSLTVLALFLSYSMLNVCDLSTDGCFTLGAAVGATVAIAGHPYLAILAAMAAGVLSGFITALLQTKMGIDSLLAGIIVNTGLYSINIAVMGGSSLLNMNKTETVFTKARALLQGTFLAEQYKLLVAAIAVIAVIVFLALFLH
;
A
#
# COMPACT_ATOMS: atom_id res chain seq x y z
N MET A 1 21.49 -18.10 5.71
CA MET A 1 20.45 -17.40 4.93
C MET A 1 20.57 -17.91 3.50
N ASN A 2 19.58 -18.64 3.03
CA ASN A 2 19.65 -19.27 1.72
C ASN A 2 19.40 -18.21 0.63
N ILE A 3 20.21 -18.22 -0.42
CA ILE A 3 20.05 -17.31 -1.57
C ILE A 3 18.62 -17.35 -2.11
N LEU A 4 18.00 -18.52 -2.11
CA LEU A 4 16.62 -18.73 -2.54
C LEU A 4 15.61 -17.93 -1.71
N SER A 5 15.74 -17.91 -0.38
CA SER A 5 14.86 -17.13 0.51
C SER A 5 15.05 -15.62 0.34
N LEU A 6 16.27 -15.19 0.04
CA LEU A 6 16.56 -13.78 -0.25
C LEU A 6 15.87 -13.33 -1.55
N VAL A 7 16.00 -14.13 -2.62
CA VAL A 7 15.35 -13.86 -3.91
C VAL A 7 13.83 -13.83 -3.76
N GLN A 8 13.25 -14.77 -3.01
CA GLN A 8 11.82 -14.80 -2.76
C GLN A 8 11.34 -13.54 -2.04
N THR A 9 12.01 -13.12 -0.97
CA THR A 9 11.66 -11.88 -0.23
C THR A 9 11.80 -10.64 -1.11
N ALA A 10 12.82 -10.58 -1.96
CA ALA A 10 13.02 -9.49 -2.90
C ALA A 10 11.89 -9.42 -3.94
N LEU A 11 11.42 -10.56 -4.44
CA LEU A 11 10.28 -10.63 -5.36
C LEU A 11 8.97 -10.22 -4.69
N GLU A 12 8.71 -10.67 -3.46
CA GLU A 12 7.53 -10.28 -2.68
C GLU A 12 7.49 -8.76 -2.49
N LEU A 13 8.62 -8.17 -2.06
CA LEU A 13 8.72 -6.73 -1.85
C LEU A 13 8.61 -5.95 -3.17
N GLY A 14 9.25 -6.43 -4.23
CA GLY A 14 9.19 -5.84 -5.57
C GLY A 14 7.78 -5.81 -6.13
N LEU A 15 6.99 -6.88 -5.95
CA LEU A 15 5.58 -6.93 -6.35
C LEU A 15 4.73 -5.89 -5.59
N ILE A 16 4.93 -5.76 -4.29
CA ILE A 16 4.20 -4.76 -3.48
C ILE A 16 4.56 -3.34 -3.93
N CYS A 17 5.85 -3.05 -4.11
CA CYS A 17 6.32 -1.75 -4.59
C CYS A 17 5.89 -1.45 -6.03
N SER A 18 5.62 -2.45 -6.85
CA SER A 18 5.16 -2.25 -8.23
C SER A 18 3.82 -1.51 -8.30
N LEU A 19 2.95 -1.65 -7.29
CA LEU A 19 1.70 -0.90 -7.18
C LEU A 19 1.93 0.59 -7.00
N THR A 20 2.93 0.97 -6.20
CA THR A 20 3.31 2.38 -6.01
C THR A 20 3.87 2.97 -7.30
N VAL A 21 4.71 2.22 -8.00
CA VAL A 21 5.26 2.63 -9.31
C VAL A 21 4.15 2.78 -10.34
N LEU A 22 3.18 1.86 -10.35
CA LEU A 22 2.02 1.93 -11.24
C LEU A 22 1.16 3.17 -10.96
N ALA A 23 0.95 3.52 -9.69
CA ALA A 23 0.22 4.72 -9.31
C ALA A 23 0.94 6.00 -9.77
N LEU A 24 2.27 6.06 -9.61
CA LEU A 24 3.10 7.17 -10.14
C LEU A 24 3.03 7.25 -11.66
N PHE A 25 3.11 6.11 -12.35
CA PHE A 25 3.01 6.06 -13.81
C PHE A 25 1.65 6.60 -14.29
N LEU A 26 0.56 6.23 -13.64
CA LEU A 26 -0.77 6.73 -13.97
C LEU A 26 -0.89 8.24 -13.75
N SER A 27 -0.41 8.74 -12.62
CA SER A 27 -0.40 10.17 -12.34
C SER A 27 0.36 10.95 -13.43
N TYR A 28 1.54 10.46 -13.80
CA TYR A 28 2.34 11.09 -14.84
C TYR A 28 1.72 10.96 -16.24
N SER A 29 1.23 9.77 -16.60
CA SER A 29 0.70 9.50 -17.94
C SER A 29 -0.62 10.22 -18.22
N MET A 30 -1.50 10.33 -17.22
CA MET A 30 -2.84 10.90 -17.40
C MET A 30 -2.93 12.39 -17.05
N LEU A 31 -2.22 12.81 -16.01
CA LEU A 31 -2.31 14.17 -15.49
C LEU A 31 -1.09 15.03 -15.87
N ASN A 32 -0.04 14.43 -16.42
CA ASN A 32 1.26 15.09 -16.66
C ASN A 32 1.86 15.71 -15.38
N VAL A 33 1.55 15.12 -14.23
CA VAL A 33 1.87 15.64 -12.90
C VAL A 33 2.70 14.59 -12.15
N CYS A 34 3.83 15.01 -11.60
CA CYS A 34 4.67 14.16 -10.76
C CYS A 34 4.16 14.22 -9.32
N ASP A 35 3.37 13.22 -8.91
CA ASP A 35 2.80 13.19 -7.56
C ASP A 35 3.74 12.48 -6.57
N LEU A 36 4.52 13.26 -5.84
CA LEU A 36 5.42 12.77 -4.80
C LEU A 36 4.71 12.39 -3.48
N SER A 37 3.39 12.60 -3.38
CA SER A 37 2.63 12.19 -2.20
C SER A 37 2.32 10.69 -2.17
N THR A 38 2.48 10.00 -3.30
CA THR A 38 2.13 8.58 -3.48
C THR A 38 2.81 7.68 -2.45
N ASP A 39 4.08 7.91 -2.14
CA ASP A 39 4.84 7.16 -1.14
C ASP A 39 4.28 7.35 0.28
N GLY A 40 3.95 8.59 0.64
CA GLY A 40 3.29 8.90 1.92
C GLY A 40 1.90 8.30 2.03
N CYS A 41 1.12 8.32 0.95
CA CYS A 41 -0.21 7.70 0.89
C CYS A 41 -0.13 6.17 1.07
N PHE A 42 0.86 5.53 0.42
CA PHE A 42 1.12 4.11 0.58
C PHE A 42 1.48 3.76 2.02
N THR A 43 2.37 4.53 2.63
CA THR A 43 2.82 4.34 4.02
C THR A 43 1.66 4.56 5.00
N LEU A 44 0.79 5.57 4.77
CA LEU A 44 -0.40 5.79 5.56
C LEU A 44 -1.37 4.60 5.47
N GLY A 45 -1.64 4.12 4.26
CA GLY A 45 -2.47 2.94 4.06
C GLY A 45 -1.93 1.72 4.80
N ALA A 46 -0.62 1.50 4.76
CA ALA A 46 0.04 0.42 5.49
C ALA A 46 -0.07 0.60 7.01
N ALA A 47 0.14 1.81 7.54
CA ALA A 47 0.05 2.11 8.97
C ALA A 47 -1.39 1.90 9.50
N VAL A 48 -2.39 2.43 8.81
CA VAL A 48 -3.82 2.27 9.17
C VAL A 48 -4.24 0.80 9.05
N GLY A 49 -3.87 0.14 7.97
CA GLY A 49 -4.17 -1.28 7.77
C GLY A 49 -3.54 -2.16 8.85
N ALA A 50 -2.29 -1.90 9.22
CA ALA A 50 -1.60 -2.64 10.28
C ALA A 50 -2.25 -2.44 11.64
N THR A 51 -2.62 -1.21 12.01
CA THR A 51 -3.26 -0.91 13.31
C THR A 51 -4.64 -1.56 13.42
N VAL A 52 -5.45 -1.54 12.36
CA VAL A 52 -6.77 -2.18 12.33
C VAL A 52 -6.64 -3.72 12.34
N ALA A 53 -5.63 -4.27 11.67
CA ALA A 53 -5.35 -5.71 11.73
C ALA A 53 -4.94 -6.15 13.14
N ILE A 54 -4.11 -5.36 13.85
CA ILE A 54 -3.73 -5.62 15.25
C ILE A 54 -4.95 -5.57 16.17
N ALA A 55 -5.96 -4.73 15.87
CA ALA A 55 -7.23 -4.68 16.60
C ALA A 55 -8.13 -5.91 16.35
N GLY A 56 -7.70 -6.89 15.54
CA GLY A 56 -8.41 -8.14 15.32
C GLY A 56 -9.38 -8.15 14.14
N HIS A 57 -9.35 -7.14 13.29
CA HIS A 57 -10.27 -7.01 12.14
C HIS A 57 -9.52 -7.02 10.79
N PRO A 58 -8.99 -8.17 10.33
CA PRO A 58 -8.13 -8.24 9.13
C PRO A 58 -8.84 -7.82 7.83
N TYR A 59 -10.15 -8.04 7.70
CA TYR A 59 -10.92 -7.62 6.52
C TYR A 59 -11.20 -6.11 6.52
N LEU A 60 -11.53 -5.56 7.68
CA LEU A 60 -11.70 -4.11 7.84
C LEU A 60 -10.38 -3.36 7.64
N ALA A 61 -9.24 -3.99 7.90
CA ALA A 61 -7.92 -3.41 7.67
C ALA A 61 -7.71 -2.99 6.20
N ILE A 62 -8.17 -3.80 5.25
CA ILE A 62 -8.08 -3.47 3.82
C ILE A 62 -8.94 -2.24 3.49
N LEU A 63 -10.20 -2.25 3.94
CA LEU A 63 -11.11 -1.12 3.69
C LEU A 63 -10.60 0.17 4.35
N ALA A 64 -10.09 0.08 5.57
CA ALA A 64 -9.51 1.22 6.28
C ALA A 64 -8.26 1.76 5.58
N ALA A 65 -7.38 0.88 5.09
CA ALA A 65 -6.19 1.27 4.32
C ALA A 65 -6.58 1.97 3.01
N MET A 66 -7.58 1.44 2.29
CA MET A 66 -8.10 2.06 1.06
C MET A 66 -8.70 3.44 1.35
N ALA A 67 -9.51 3.57 2.40
CA ALA A 67 -10.10 4.84 2.79
C ALA A 67 -9.03 5.87 3.17
N ALA A 68 -8.00 5.47 3.91
CA ALA A 68 -6.87 6.33 4.27
C ALA A 68 -6.10 6.80 3.03
N GLY A 69 -5.85 5.92 2.06
CA GLY A 69 -5.24 6.26 0.78
C GLY A 69 -6.06 7.26 -0.02
N VAL A 70 -7.38 7.04 -0.13
CA VAL A 70 -8.29 7.96 -0.82
C VAL A 70 -8.31 9.33 -0.15
N LEU A 71 -8.38 9.40 1.18
CA LEU A 71 -8.39 10.67 1.92
C LEU A 71 -7.09 11.45 1.71
N SER A 72 -5.94 10.78 1.77
CA SER A 72 -4.65 11.44 1.54
C SER A 72 -4.49 11.94 0.11
N GLY A 73 -4.88 11.15 -0.89
CA GLY A 73 -4.90 11.57 -2.28
C GLY A 73 -5.87 12.72 -2.55
N PHE A 74 -7.03 12.72 -1.89
CA PHE A 74 -7.98 13.83 -1.97
C PHE A 74 -7.39 15.14 -1.43
N ILE A 75 -6.64 15.09 -0.32
CA ILE A 75 -5.96 16.27 0.24
C ILE A 75 -4.92 16.81 -0.76
N THR A 76 -4.11 15.93 -1.37
CA THR A 76 -3.14 16.33 -2.41
C THR A 76 -3.83 17.00 -3.58
N ALA A 77 -4.90 16.39 -4.11
CA ALA A 77 -5.68 16.94 -5.22
C ALA A 77 -6.31 18.29 -4.87
N LEU A 78 -6.76 18.48 -3.63
CA LEU A 78 -7.34 19.73 -3.17
C LEU A 78 -6.31 20.86 -3.12
N LEU A 79 -5.09 20.57 -2.64
CA LEU A 79 -3.98 21.51 -2.64
C LEU A 79 -3.62 21.96 -4.07
N GLN A 80 -3.58 21.02 -5.00
CA GLN A 80 -3.25 21.31 -6.40
C GLN A 80 -4.37 22.07 -7.12
N THR A 81 -5.63 21.64 -6.97
CA THR A 81 -6.73 22.19 -7.78
C THR A 81 -7.39 23.41 -7.17
N LYS A 82 -7.57 23.46 -5.84
CA LYS A 82 -8.24 24.57 -5.17
C LYS A 82 -7.28 25.67 -4.73
N MET A 83 -6.11 25.30 -4.26
CA MET A 83 -5.11 26.27 -3.79
C MET A 83 -4.11 26.64 -4.88
N GLY A 84 -4.12 25.98 -6.04
CA GLY A 84 -3.23 26.27 -7.16
C GLY A 84 -1.74 26.04 -6.85
N ILE A 85 -1.46 25.18 -5.87
CA ILE A 85 -0.09 24.84 -5.50
C ILE A 85 0.50 23.92 -6.56
N ASP A 86 1.75 24.18 -6.95
CA ASP A 86 2.49 23.29 -7.85
C ASP A 86 2.48 21.85 -7.34
N SER A 87 2.32 20.88 -8.25
CA SER A 87 2.12 19.48 -7.89
C SER A 87 3.31 18.88 -7.14
N LEU A 88 4.53 19.25 -7.49
CA LEU A 88 5.73 18.82 -6.80
C LEU A 88 5.73 19.33 -5.35
N LEU A 89 5.41 20.61 -5.16
CA LEU A 89 5.35 21.21 -3.84
C LEU A 89 4.23 20.65 -2.99
N ALA A 90 3.03 20.48 -3.57
CA ALA A 90 1.90 19.85 -2.89
C ALA A 90 2.24 18.43 -2.42
N GLY A 91 2.88 17.63 -3.29
CA GLY A 91 3.32 16.28 -2.96
C GLY A 91 4.31 16.23 -1.79
N ILE A 92 5.30 17.13 -1.76
CA ILE A 92 6.28 17.20 -0.67
C ILE A 92 5.61 17.62 0.65
N ILE A 93 4.72 18.62 0.63
CA ILE A 93 3.99 19.08 1.82
C ILE A 93 3.15 17.94 2.40
N VAL A 94 2.37 17.27 1.56
CA VAL A 94 1.51 16.16 1.98
C VAL A 94 2.34 15.00 2.50
N ASN A 95 3.39 14.59 1.81
CA ASN A 95 4.27 13.51 2.24
C ASN A 95 4.90 13.78 3.61
N THR A 96 5.37 15.00 3.84
CA THR A 96 5.94 15.40 5.14
C THR A 96 4.86 15.42 6.25
N GLY A 97 3.66 15.91 5.94
CA GLY A 97 2.53 15.88 6.88
C GLY A 97 2.08 14.46 7.22
N LEU A 98 2.01 13.59 6.22
CA LEU A 98 1.63 12.18 6.38
C LEU A 98 2.63 11.42 7.26
N TYR A 99 3.92 11.76 7.23
CA TYR A 99 4.91 11.15 8.11
C TYR A 99 4.53 11.31 9.60
N SER A 100 4.12 12.50 10.00
CA SER A 100 3.68 12.76 11.38
C SER A 100 2.38 12.02 11.72
N ILE A 101 1.44 11.98 10.77
CA ILE A 101 0.18 11.26 10.93
C ILE A 101 0.43 9.75 11.06
N ASN A 102 1.34 9.20 10.26
CA ASN A 102 1.70 7.78 10.33
C ASN A 102 2.23 7.40 11.71
N ILE A 103 3.13 8.19 12.27
CA ILE A 103 3.66 7.93 13.63
C ILE A 103 2.53 8.02 14.67
N ALA A 104 1.63 9.00 14.56
CA ALA A 104 0.51 9.14 15.47
C ALA A 104 -0.45 7.93 15.39
N VAL A 105 -0.80 7.48 14.17
CA VAL A 105 -1.64 6.29 13.94
C VAL A 105 -0.99 5.03 14.50
N MET A 106 0.34 4.92 14.42
CA MET A 106 1.11 3.79 14.96
C MET A 106 1.37 3.89 16.47
N GLY A 107 0.71 4.82 17.17
CA GLY A 107 0.84 4.97 18.62
C GLY A 107 2.16 5.57 19.08
N GLY A 108 2.79 6.42 18.27
CA GLY A 108 4.05 7.09 18.58
C GLY A 108 5.31 6.25 18.29
N SER A 109 5.15 5.06 17.73
CA SER A 109 6.27 4.18 17.35
C SER A 109 6.39 4.09 15.83
N SER A 110 7.59 4.04 15.31
CA SER A 110 7.86 3.78 13.89
C SER A 110 7.83 2.28 13.53
N LEU A 111 7.68 1.39 14.52
CA LEU A 111 7.64 -0.05 14.34
C LEU A 111 6.41 -0.64 15.00
N LEU A 112 5.64 -1.42 14.22
CA LEU A 112 4.52 -2.21 14.71
C LEU A 112 4.89 -3.69 14.77
N ASN A 113 4.69 -4.31 15.93
CA ASN A 113 4.94 -5.74 16.10
C ASN A 113 3.68 -6.53 15.67
N MET A 114 3.75 -7.16 14.50
CA MET A 114 2.65 -7.95 13.94
C MET A 114 2.83 -9.47 14.11
N ASN A 115 3.79 -9.93 14.93
CA ASN A 115 4.13 -11.36 15.04
C ASN A 115 2.97 -12.27 15.51
N LYS A 116 1.99 -11.70 16.21
CA LYS A 116 0.82 -12.44 16.73
C LYS A 116 -0.51 -12.02 16.07
N THR A 117 -0.44 -11.18 15.03
CA THR A 117 -1.63 -10.61 14.41
C THR A 117 -2.11 -11.48 13.28
N GLU A 118 -3.40 -11.82 13.28
CA GLU A 118 -4.05 -12.44 12.14
C GLU A 118 -4.18 -11.41 11.01
N THR A 119 -3.46 -11.65 9.94
CA THR A 119 -3.53 -10.85 8.71
C THR A 119 -4.25 -11.63 7.63
N VAL A 120 -4.64 -10.96 6.55
CA VAL A 120 -5.21 -11.63 5.36
C VAL A 120 -4.24 -12.70 4.82
N PHE A 121 -2.93 -12.46 4.94
CA PHE A 121 -1.90 -13.43 4.56
C PHE A 121 -1.92 -14.70 5.42
N THR A 122 -2.12 -14.57 6.74
CA THR A 122 -2.22 -15.76 7.63
C THR A 122 -3.48 -16.56 7.37
N LYS A 123 -4.60 -15.89 7.03
CA LYS A 123 -5.85 -16.56 6.63
C LYS A 123 -5.74 -17.23 5.26
N ALA A 124 -5.09 -16.56 4.30
CA ALA A 124 -4.78 -17.17 3.00
C ALA A 124 -3.88 -18.41 3.15
N ARG A 125 -2.90 -18.36 4.06
CA ARG A 125 -2.08 -19.53 4.40
C ARG A 125 -2.92 -20.70 4.94
N ALA A 126 -3.88 -20.42 5.81
CA ALA A 126 -4.76 -21.44 6.37
C ALA A 126 -5.63 -22.12 5.30
N LEU A 127 -6.06 -21.38 4.28
CA LEU A 127 -6.82 -21.89 3.13
C LEU A 127 -5.97 -22.74 2.18
N LEU A 128 -4.67 -22.42 2.07
CA LEU A 128 -3.71 -23.10 1.20
C LEU A 128 -2.96 -24.26 1.91
N GLN A 129 -3.25 -24.53 3.19
CA GLN A 129 -2.70 -25.67 3.92
C GLN A 129 -3.09 -26.98 3.23
N GLY A 130 -2.10 -27.66 2.66
CA GLY A 130 -2.29 -28.90 1.90
C GLY A 130 -1.87 -28.85 0.44
N THR A 131 -1.52 -27.67 -0.06
CA THR A 131 -1.04 -27.50 -1.44
C THR A 131 0.46 -27.21 -1.46
N PHE A 132 1.17 -27.70 -2.48
CA PHE A 132 2.61 -27.46 -2.70
C PHE A 132 2.99 -25.96 -2.71
N LEU A 133 1.98 -25.09 -2.89
CA LEU A 133 2.10 -23.62 -2.92
C LEU A 133 2.08 -22.96 -1.52
N ALA A 134 1.95 -23.74 -0.45
CA ALA A 134 1.90 -23.22 0.92
C ALA A 134 3.23 -22.56 1.38
N GLU A 135 4.33 -22.82 0.72
CA GLU A 135 5.62 -22.13 0.97
C GLU A 135 5.71 -20.75 0.31
N GLN A 136 4.97 -20.53 -0.78
CA GLN A 136 5.02 -19.30 -1.59
C GLN A 136 3.71 -18.49 -1.53
N TYR A 137 2.85 -18.72 -0.52
CA TYR A 137 1.53 -18.09 -0.42
C TYR A 137 1.58 -16.56 -0.45
N LYS A 138 2.62 -15.93 0.12
CA LYS A 138 2.79 -14.48 0.13
C LYS A 138 2.99 -13.93 -1.28
N LEU A 139 3.85 -14.57 -2.04
CA LEU A 139 4.13 -14.21 -3.42
C LEU A 139 2.89 -14.39 -4.31
N LEU A 140 2.12 -15.46 -4.11
CA LEU A 140 0.87 -15.69 -4.83
C LEU A 140 -0.18 -14.62 -4.52
N VAL A 141 -0.40 -14.31 -3.23
CA VAL A 141 -1.37 -13.29 -2.83
C VAL A 141 -0.96 -11.91 -3.37
N ALA A 142 0.32 -11.56 -3.29
CA ALA A 142 0.83 -10.31 -3.85
C ALA A 142 0.66 -10.26 -5.38
N ALA A 143 1.00 -11.33 -6.08
CA ALA A 143 0.84 -11.41 -7.54
C ALA A 143 -0.64 -11.30 -7.97
N ILE A 144 -1.56 -11.98 -7.28
CA ILE A 144 -3.00 -11.89 -7.56
C ILE A 144 -3.50 -10.46 -7.32
N ALA A 145 -3.08 -9.81 -6.24
CA ALA A 145 -3.45 -8.43 -5.95
C ALA A 145 -2.96 -7.46 -7.04
N VAL A 146 -1.70 -7.60 -7.46
CA VAL A 146 -1.12 -6.78 -8.54
C VAL A 146 -1.85 -7.00 -9.85
N ILE A 147 -2.11 -8.25 -10.23
CA ILE A 147 -2.84 -8.58 -11.46
C ILE A 147 -4.27 -8.02 -11.41
N ALA A 148 -4.96 -8.15 -10.28
CA ALA A 148 -6.31 -7.60 -10.11
C ALA A 148 -6.34 -6.08 -10.30
N VAL A 149 -5.34 -5.35 -9.75
CA VAL A 149 -5.23 -3.90 -9.92
C VAL A 149 -4.92 -3.54 -11.38
N ILE A 150 -4.01 -4.26 -12.04
CA ILE A 150 -3.67 -4.03 -13.46
C ILE A 150 -4.90 -4.26 -14.34
N VAL A 151 -5.65 -5.34 -14.14
CA VAL A 151 -6.88 -5.63 -14.89
C VAL A 151 -7.93 -4.57 -14.64
N PHE A 152 -8.13 -4.16 -13.39
CA PHE A 152 -9.06 -3.08 -13.04
C PHE A 152 -8.68 -1.77 -13.76
N LEU A 153 -7.41 -1.40 -13.74
CA LEU A 153 -6.91 -0.21 -14.42
C LEU A 153 -7.04 -0.32 -15.95
N ALA A 154 -6.74 -1.47 -16.53
CA ALA A 154 -6.89 -1.70 -17.94
C ALA A 154 -8.35 -1.55 -18.40
N LEU A 155 -9.31 -2.05 -17.60
CA LEU A 155 -10.74 -1.89 -17.85
C LEU A 155 -11.22 -0.45 -17.67
N PHE A 156 -10.63 0.27 -16.72
CA PHE A 156 -10.98 1.67 -16.46
C PHE A 156 -10.43 2.63 -17.52
N LEU A 157 -9.27 2.29 -18.10
CA LEU A 157 -8.59 3.10 -19.12
C LEU A 157 -9.07 2.81 -20.54
N HIS A 158 -9.74 1.67 -20.78
CA HIS A 158 -10.30 1.30 -22.10
C HIS A 158 -11.66 1.94 -22.29
#